data_0cb5034e8563cdf545cefa5224d7f019
#
_entry.id   0cb5034e8563cdf545cefa5224d7f019
#
_cell.length_a   1.000
_cell.length_b   1.000
_cell.length_c   1.000
_cell.angle_alpha   90.00
_cell.angle_beta   90.00
_cell.angle_gamma   90.00
#
_symmetry.space_group_name_H-M   'P 1'
#
loop_
_entity.id
_entity.type
_entity.pdbx_description
1 polymer ?
#
loop_
_entity_poly.entity_id
_entity_poly.type
_entity_poly.pdbx_seq_one_letter_code
_entity_poly.pdbx_strand_id
1 'polypeptide(L)'
;MGALFSHDHGRSLDLLAEAREVADRHSDTDLRLLAGNGHGQALLALGRSAEGMAELDEVMVLATTADANPQAVGLVYCAVIAVCRGCLDIARSAEWTEVLRRWCESQPDLVPYRGQCLVHRSEVLQLQGRWDEATTEVEIVRERLDTYAHDVAVGMAHYQRGELHRLRGEFRAAEQAYREALAAGHDPQPGLALLRLVQGRAQAALLALRRALEENQRMFPRLRLLPAAVEVAIAARDLDTARSAAAELTDEANRLDSAYLRAVAAAARGALALTDGESRSALAALRSALQEWTGLGAPYEAARCRVLVAQVCLAVGDVETAQLETEAARRSFAGLGARVDLERLDAGKRDAAVPPDGLTPREIEVLRLVATGASNREVAEQLVLSERTVARHVANIFVKIGVSARAAATAYAYDHQLV
;
A
#
# COMPACT_ATOMS: atom_id res chain seq x y z
N MET A 1 8.10 -29.40 15.52
CA MET A 1 7.05 -29.11 14.52
C MET A 1 5.65 -29.15 15.13
N GLY A 2 5.18 -30.21 15.72
CA GLY A 2 3.80 -30.28 16.27
C GLY A 2 3.46 -29.18 17.28
N ALA A 3 4.39 -28.79 18.17
CA ALA A 3 4.17 -27.75 19.17
C ALA A 3 4.05 -26.33 18.58
N LEU A 4 4.70 -26.03 17.46
CA LEU A 4 4.53 -24.75 16.72
C LEU A 4 3.10 -24.59 16.19
N PHE A 5 2.46 -25.70 15.82
CA PHE A 5 1.07 -25.71 15.35
C PHE A 5 0.03 -25.75 16.46
N SER A 6 0.43 -26.15 17.70
CA SER A 6 -0.44 -26.26 18.87
C SER A 6 -0.58 -24.98 19.69
N HIS A 7 0.03 -23.86 19.27
CA HIS A 7 0.03 -22.55 19.95
C HIS A 7 0.74 -22.51 21.31
N ASP A 8 1.46 -23.58 21.72
CA ASP A 8 2.32 -23.59 22.90
C ASP A 8 3.76 -23.20 22.48
N HIS A 9 3.94 -21.91 22.22
CA HIS A 9 5.22 -21.38 21.72
C HIS A 9 6.35 -21.45 22.74
N GLY A 10 6.04 -21.40 24.04
CA GLY A 10 7.03 -21.57 25.11
C GLY A 10 7.63 -22.97 25.10
N ARG A 11 6.78 -23.99 25.10
CA ARG A 11 7.22 -25.39 25.02
C ARG A 11 7.94 -25.70 23.70
N SER A 12 7.51 -25.03 22.61
CA SER A 12 8.18 -25.16 21.30
C SER A 12 9.62 -24.66 21.38
N LEU A 13 9.85 -23.55 22.06
CA LEU A 13 11.17 -22.95 22.24
C LEU A 13 12.12 -23.92 22.94
N ASP A 14 11.69 -24.51 24.07
CA ASP A 14 12.50 -25.46 24.86
C ASP A 14 12.85 -26.70 24.02
N LEU A 15 11.87 -27.31 23.35
CA LEU A 15 12.08 -28.51 22.51
C LEU A 15 13.02 -28.23 21.32
N LEU A 16 12.94 -27.05 20.73
CA LEU A 16 13.78 -26.68 19.60
C LEU A 16 15.20 -26.32 20.04
N ALA A 17 15.37 -25.76 21.23
CA ALA A 17 16.69 -25.59 21.85
C ALA A 17 17.35 -26.94 22.13
N GLU A 18 16.62 -27.92 22.69
CA GLU A 18 17.11 -29.29 22.90
C GLU A 18 17.48 -29.97 21.57
N ALA A 19 16.66 -29.80 20.52
CA ALA A 19 16.94 -30.32 19.19
C ALA A 19 18.24 -29.75 18.60
N ARG A 20 18.55 -28.46 18.84
CA ARG A 20 19.81 -27.83 18.43
C ARG A 20 21.01 -28.44 19.16
N GLU A 21 20.90 -28.66 20.47
CA GLU A 21 21.98 -29.31 21.24
C GLU A 21 22.24 -30.74 20.73
N VAL A 22 21.20 -31.46 20.32
CA VAL A 22 21.35 -32.78 19.70
C VAL A 22 22.05 -32.67 18.36
N ALA A 23 21.63 -31.72 17.52
CA ALA A 23 22.23 -31.46 16.22
C ALA A 23 23.76 -31.15 16.35
N ASP A 24 24.10 -30.28 17.29
CA ASP A 24 25.52 -29.91 17.54
C ASP A 24 26.35 -31.10 18.02
N ARG A 25 25.80 -31.94 18.92
CA ARG A 25 26.50 -33.15 19.42
C ARG A 25 26.75 -34.19 18.33
N HIS A 26 25.87 -34.26 17.32
CA HIS A 26 25.96 -35.24 16.23
C HIS A 26 26.48 -34.65 14.92
N SER A 27 26.81 -33.37 14.91
CA SER A 27 27.20 -32.62 13.70
C SER A 27 26.15 -32.77 12.56
N ASP A 28 24.85 -32.81 12.93
CA ASP A 28 23.75 -32.96 12.02
C ASP A 28 23.29 -31.58 11.52
N THR A 29 23.75 -31.21 10.33
CA THR A 29 23.45 -29.91 9.70
C THR A 29 21.99 -29.76 9.38
N ASP A 30 21.30 -30.80 8.91
CA ASP A 30 19.89 -30.75 8.54
C ASP A 30 19.01 -30.46 9.76
N LEU A 31 19.27 -31.18 10.86
CA LEU A 31 18.57 -30.97 12.11
C LEU A 31 18.85 -29.57 12.68
N ARG A 32 20.07 -29.06 12.55
CA ARG A 32 20.47 -27.73 13.01
C ARG A 32 19.72 -26.64 12.23
N LEU A 33 19.60 -26.77 10.89
CA LEU A 33 18.82 -25.87 10.05
C LEU A 33 17.34 -25.86 10.42
N LEU A 34 16.74 -27.05 10.55
CA LEU A 34 15.30 -27.16 10.85
C LEU A 34 14.95 -26.70 12.27
N ALA A 35 15.78 -27.04 13.26
CA ALA A 35 15.59 -26.64 14.64
C ALA A 35 15.78 -25.12 14.82
N GLY A 36 16.82 -24.55 14.22
CA GLY A 36 17.07 -23.10 14.26
C GLY A 36 15.94 -22.30 13.58
N ASN A 37 15.48 -22.74 12.42
CA ASN A 37 14.32 -22.14 11.76
C ASN A 37 13.07 -22.18 12.66
N GLY A 38 12.76 -23.30 13.28
CA GLY A 38 11.64 -23.43 14.20
C GLY A 38 11.80 -22.55 15.45
N HIS A 39 13.01 -22.50 16.01
CA HIS A 39 13.35 -21.69 17.20
C HIS A 39 13.16 -20.19 16.92
N GLY A 40 13.67 -19.67 15.80
CA GLY A 40 13.45 -18.29 15.38
C GLY A 40 11.97 -17.94 15.21
N GLN A 41 11.18 -18.84 14.60
CA GLN A 41 9.74 -18.65 14.47
C GLN A 41 9.01 -18.66 15.83
N ALA A 42 9.41 -19.50 16.78
CA ALA A 42 8.85 -19.52 18.12
C ALA A 42 9.15 -18.22 18.89
N LEU A 43 10.37 -17.67 18.74
CA LEU A 43 10.74 -16.35 19.29
C LEU A 43 9.85 -15.24 18.74
N LEU A 44 9.63 -15.21 17.44
CA LEU A 44 8.73 -14.23 16.81
C LEU A 44 7.30 -14.34 17.33
N ALA A 45 6.80 -15.57 17.47
CA ALA A 45 5.45 -15.81 18.00
C ALA A 45 5.28 -15.36 19.45
N LEU A 46 6.38 -15.36 20.24
CA LEU A 46 6.43 -14.84 21.61
C LEU A 46 6.70 -13.33 21.69
N GLY A 47 6.77 -12.63 20.56
CA GLY A 47 7.02 -11.18 20.49
C GLY A 47 8.49 -10.78 20.64
N ARG A 48 9.44 -11.74 20.69
CA ARG A 48 10.88 -11.51 20.75
C ARG A 48 11.45 -11.30 19.34
N SER A 49 10.95 -10.24 18.67
CA SER A 49 11.13 -10.06 17.23
C SER A 49 12.59 -9.90 16.81
N ALA A 50 13.39 -9.10 17.53
CA ALA A 50 14.80 -8.89 17.20
C ALA A 50 15.61 -10.20 17.31
N GLU A 51 15.39 -10.97 18.36
CA GLU A 51 16.08 -12.25 18.57
C GLU A 51 15.65 -13.30 17.55
N GLY A 52 14.34 -13.38 17.27
CA GLY A 52 13.83 -14.32 16.29
C GLY A 52 14.34 -14.03 14.88
N MET A 53 14.41 -12.77 14.47
CA MET A 53 14.96 -12.40 13.16
C MET A 53 16.45 -12.65 13.06
N ALA A 54 17.24 -12.36 14.11
CA ALA A 54 18.67 -12.67 14.14
C ALA A 54 18.93 -14.17 14.01
N GLU A 55 18.17 -15.00 14.71
CA GLU A 55 18.22 -16.46 14.61
C GLU A 55 17.93 -16.95 13.19
N LEU A 56 16.88 -16.40 12.54
CA LEU A 56 16.55 -16.75 11.17
C LEU A 56 17.63 -16.32 10.18
N ASP A 57 18.28 -15.17 10.37
CA ASP A 57 19.41 -14.72 9.55
C ASP A 57 20.61 -15.68 9.67
N GLU A 58 20.93 -16.15 10.90
CA GLU A 58 21.98 -17.15 11.11
C GLU A 58 21.67 -18.47 10.39
N VAL A 59 20.41 -18.93 10.47
CA VAL A 59 19.96 -20.15 9.78
C VAL A 59 20.07 -20.00 8.26
N MET A 60 19.75 -18.83 7.71
CA MET A 60 19.86 -18.56 6.28
C MET A 60 21.32 -18.54 5.81
N VAL A 61 22.23 -17.97 6.60
CA VAL A 61 23.67 -18.04 6.32
C VAL A 61 24.14 -19.51 6.35
N LEU A 62 23.73 -20.29 7.34
CA LEU A 62 24.04 -21.72 7.39
C LEU A 62 23.52 -22.48 6.16
N ALA A 63 22.29 -22.21 5.74
CA ALA A 63 21.66 -22.82 4.56
C ALA A 63 22.41 -22.52 3.24
N THR A 64 23.11 -21.37 3.18
CA THR A 64 23.90 -20.99 1.99
C THR A 64 25.31 -21.59 1.97
N THR A 65 25.85 -21.91 3.12
CA THR A 65 27.29 -22.24 3.25
C THR A 65 27.57 -23.69 3.61
N ALA A 66 26.61 -24.39 4.19
CA ALA A 66 26.79 -25.75 4.66
C ALA A 66 26.42 -26.82 3.59
N ASP A 67 27.07 -27.97 3.69
CA ASP A 67 26.70 -29.18 2.97
C ASP A 67 25.51 -29.83 3.71
N ALA A 68 24.28 -29.58 3.20
CA ALA A 68 23.06 -30.03 3.82
C ALA A 68 22.10 -30.60 2.74
N ASN A 69 21.13 -31.39 3.19
CA ASN A 69 20.15 -31.99 2.31
C ASN A 69 19.33 -30.89 1.57
N PRO A 70 19.28 -30.92 0.24
CA PRO A 70 18.53 -29.91 -0.52
C PRO A 70 17.07 -29.73 -0.11
N GLN A 71 16.42 -30.77 0.41
CA GLN A 71 15.04 -30.67 0.90
C GLN A 71 14.98 -29.84 2.21
N ALA A 72 15.92 -30.04 3.13
CA ALA A 72 16.00 -29.24 4.37
C ALA A 72 16.31 -27.78 4.05
N VAL A 73 17.26 -27.52 3.15
CA VAL A 73 17.62 -26.18 2.68
C VAL A 73 16.42 -25.47 2.04
N GLY A 74 15.74 -26.13 1.09
CA GLY A 74 14.58 -25.55 0.42
C GLY A 74 13.43 -25.24 1.37
N LEU A 75 13.16 -26.11 2.36
CA LEU A 75 12.15 -25.89 3.38
C LEU A 75 12.48 -24.64 4.23
N VAL A 76 13.74 -24.50 4.64
CA VAL A 76 14.21 -23.35 5.43
C VAL A 76 14.08 -22.06 4.64
N TYR A 77 14.54 -22.00 3.40
CA TYR A 77 14.37 -20.83 2.54
C TYR A 77 12.91 -20.39 2.45
N CYS A 78 12.01 -21.32 2.11
CA CYS A 78 10.59 -21.01 2.00
C CYS A 78 9.98 -20.53 3.31
N ALA A 79 10.34 -21.17 4.43
CA ALA A 79 9.81 -20.81 5.73
C ALA A 79 10.28 -19.42 6.19
N VAL A 80 11.58 -19.11 6.04
CA VAL A 80 12.14 -17.80 6.43
C VAL A 80 11.58 -16.69 5.56
N ILE A 81 11.51 -16.88 4.24
CA ILE A 81 10.90 -15.89 3.33
C ILE A 81 9.44 -15.65 3.69
N ALA A 82 8.68 -16.71 3.98
CA ALA A 82 7.28 -16.59 4.41
C ALA A 82 7.13 -15.80 5.72
N VAL A 83 8.07 -15.96 6.65
CA VAL A 83 8.12 -15.19 7.91
C VAL A 83 8.45 -13.73 7.63
N CYS A 84 9.53 -13.45 6.89
CA CYS A 84 9.91 -12.07 6.53
C CYS A 84 8.74 -11.35 5.84
N ARG A 85 8.06 -12.02 4.92
CA ARG A 85 6.86 -11.51 4.26
C ARG A 85 5.71 -11.29 5.25
N GLY A 86 5.51 -12.21 6.18
CA GLY A 86 4.50 -12.08 7.23
C GLY A 86 4.73 -10.86 8.13
N CYS A 87 5.97 -10.62 8.51
CA CYS A 87 6.40 -9.45 9.28
C CYS A 87 6.47 -8.17 8.43
N LEU A 88 6.20 -8.25 7.12
CA LEU A 88 6.35 -7.16 6.16
C LEU A 88 7.78 -6.58 6.15
N ASP A 89 8.79 -7.42 6.40
CA ASP A 89 10.20 -7.08 6.19
C ASP A 89 10.58 -7.32 4.73
N ILE A 90 10.27 -6.33 3.91
CA ILE A 90 10.44 -6.41 2.46
C ILE A 90 11.92 -6.49 2.06
N ALA A 91 12.81 -5.85 2.81
CA ALA A 91 14.24 -5.84 2.52
C ALA A 91 14.81 -7.26 2.63
N ARG A 92 14.60 -7.94 3.77
CA ARG A 92 15.02 -9.33 3.96
C ARG A 92 14.31 -10.29 2.99
N SER A 93 13.00 -10.08 2.78
CA SER A 93 12.25 -10.90 1.82
C SER A 93 12.86 -10.81 0.42
N ALA A 94 13.25 -9.63 -0.05
CA ALA A 94 13.88 -9.42 -1.35
C ALA A 94 15.26 -10.11 -1.44
N GLU A 95 16.10 -9.92 -0.43
CA GLU A 95 17.44 -10.50 -0.36
C GLU A 95 17.37 -12.03 -0.41
N TRP A 96 16.61 -12.63 0.49
CA TRP A 96 16.50 -14.09 0.59
C TRP A 96 15.78 -14.73 -0.60
N THR A 97 14.82 -14.03 -1.21
CA THR A 97 14.18 -14.50 -2.45
C THR A 97 15.18 -14.57 -3.61
N GLU A 98 16.10 -13.61 -3.71
CA GLU A 98 17.14 -13.63 -4.74
C GLU A 98 18.18 -14.74 -4.48
N VAL A 99 18.55 -14.99 -3.22
CA VAL A 99 19.41 -16.12 -2.85
C VAL A 99 18.73 -17.45 -3.18
N LEU A 100 17.46 -17.61 -2.83
CA LEU A 100 16.68 -18.81 -3.17
C LEU A 100 16.59 -19.04 -4.68
N ARG A 101 16.41 -17.97 -5.48
CA ARG A 101 16.37 -18.08 -6.94
C ARG A 101 17.66 -18.71 -7.49
N ARG A 102 18.81 -18.19 -7.07
CA ARG A 102 20.14 -18.73 -7.48
C ARG A 102 20.31 -20.17 -7.05
N TRP A 103 19.90 -20.47 -5.83
CA TRP A 103 19.96 -21.84 -5.32
C TRP A 103 19.06 -22.77 -6.12
N CYS A 104 17.80 -22.38 -6.43
CA CYS A 104 16.90 -23.19 -7.27
C CYS A 104 17.42 -23.43 -8.69
N GLU A 105 18.18 -22.49 -9.25
CA GLU A 105 18.82 -22.68 -10.57
C GLU A 105 19.89 -23.76 -10.54
N SER A 106 20.56 -23.94 -9.40
CA SER A 106 21.54 -25.00 -9.19
C SER A 106 20.93 -26.38 -8.90
N GLN A 107 19.60 -26.43 -8.63
CA GLN A 107 18.88 -27.65 -8.23
C GLN A 107 17.71 -27.95 -9.19
N PRO A 108 17.95 -28.44 -10.43
CA PRO A 108 16.93 -28.53 -11.48
C PRO A 108 15.73 -29.43 -11.12
N ASP A 109 15.92 -30.42 -10.25
CA ASP A 109 14.91 -31.43 -9.92
C ASP A 109 14.00 -31.07 -8.73
N LEU A 110 14.28 -29.95 -8.01
CA LEU A 110 13.51 -29.51 -6.84
C LEU A 110 12.35 -28.59 -7.24
N VAL A 111 11.37 -29.12 -7.92
CA VAL A 111 10.20 -28.38 -8.44
C VAL A 111 9.30 -27.75 -7.36
N PRO A 112 8.99 -28.41 -6.21
CA PRO A 112 8.00 -27.89 -5.25
C PRO A 112 8.34 -26.53 -4.62
N TYR A 113 9.61 -26.23 -4.43
CA TYR A 113 10.07 -24.98 -3.78
C TYR A 113 10.07 -23.77 -4.72
N ARG A 114 9.87 -23.97 -6.02
CA ARG A 114 9.95 -22.91 -7.03
C ARG A 114 8.68 -22.07 -7.14
N GLY A 115 7.52 -22.63 -6.83
CA GLY A 115 6.23 -21.93 -6.99
C GLY A 115 6.11 -20.75 -6.04
N GLN A 116 6.24 -20.97 -4.74
CA GLN A 116 6.10 -19.92 -3.73
C GLN A 116 7.18 -18.83 -3.85
N CYS A 117 8.44 -19.21 -4.14
CA CYS A 117 9.51 -18.21 -4.26
C CYS A 117 9.31 -17.28 -5.47
N LEU A 118 8.77 -17.76 -6.57
CA LEU A 118 8.45 -16.93 -7.73
C LEU A 118 7.31 -15.94 -7.42
N VAL A 119 6.29 -16.36 -6.65
CA VAL A 119 5.24 -15.46 -6.20
C VAL A 119 5.81 -14.37 -5.27
N HIS A 120 6.64 -14.75 -4.30
CA HIS A 120 7.26 -13.77 -3.39
C HIS A 120 8.16 -12.78 -4.13
N ARG A 121 8.91 -13.27 -5.13
CA ARG A 121 9.69 -12.42 -6.01
C ARG A 121 8.82 -11.46 -6.80
N SER A 122 7.71 -11.94 -7.33
CA SER A 122 6.72 -11.09 -8.01
C SER A 122 6.19 -9.98 -7.10
N GLU A 123 5.90 -10.27 -5.82
CA GLU A 123 5.46 -9.25 -4.84
C GLU A 123 6.53 -8.17 -4.61
N VAL A 124 7.81 -8.58 -4.49
CA VAL A 124 8.93 -7.64 -4.36
C VAL A 124 9.08 -6.79 -5.63
N LEU A 125 9.05 -7.40 -6.80
CA LEU A 125 9.12 -6.71 -8.09
C LEU A 125 7.94 -5.74 -8.28
N GLN A 126 6.75 -6.13 -7.86
CA GLN A 126 5.57 -5.25 -7.86
C GLN A 126 5.81 -4.01 -7.01
N LEU A 127 6.30 -4.15 -5.78
CA LEU A 127 6.61 -3.03 -4.89
C LEU A 127 7.66 -2.11 -5.50
N GLN A 128 8.69 -2.67 -6.14
CA GLN A 128 9.75 -1.93 -6.84
C GLN A 128 9.30 -1.28 -8.15
N GLY A 129 8.03 -1.45 -8.55
CA GLY A 129 7.50 -0.90 -9.80
C GLY A 129 7.89 -1.68 -11.06
N ARG A 130 8.50 -2.84 -10.95
CA ARG A 130 8.91 -3.72 -12.06
C ARG A 130 7.77 -4.67 -12.45
N TRP A 131 6.62 -4.09 -12.80
CA TRP A 131 5.37 -4.85 -12.94
C TRP A 131 5.37 -5.87 -14.09
N ASP A 132 6.11 -5.63 -15.16
CA ASP A 132 6.23 -6.58 -16.28
C ASP A 132 7.02 -7.82 -15.87
N GLU A 133 8.11 -7.64 -15.14
CA GLU A 133 8.88 -8.75 -14.59
C GLU A 133 8.08 -9.51 -13.53
N ALA A 134 7.36 -8.78 -12.66
CA ALA A 134 6.46 -9.38 -11.69
C ALA A 134 5.39 -10.26 -12.36
N THR A 135 4.85 -9.84 -13.49
CA THR A 135 3.88 -10.61 -14.28
C THR A 135 4.53 -11.87 -14.83
N THR A 136 5.74 -11.75 -15.38
CA THR A 136 6.49 -12.90 -15.92
C THR A 136 6.71 -14.00 -14.87
N GLU A 137 7.08 -13.62 -13.64
CA GLU A 137 7.28 -14.57 -12.54
C GLU A 137 5.99 -15.35 -12.21
N VAL A 138 4.86 -14.65 -12.16
CA VAL A 138 3.55 -15.30 -11.88
C VAL A 138 3.10 -16.24 -12.99
N GLU A 139 3.30 -15.86 -14.26
CA GLU A 139 2.95 -16.72 -15.39
C GLU A 139 3.80 -18.01 -15.42
N ILE A 140 5.08 -17.92 -15.05
CA ILE A 140 5.93 -19.11 -14.91
C ILE A 140 5.37 -20.07 -13.84
N VAL A 141 4.89 -19.55 -12.70
CA VAL A 141 4.26 -20.39 -11.67
C VAL A 141 3.05 -21.11 -12.24
N ARG A 142 2.18 -20.38 -12.92
CA ARG A 142 0.95 -20.92 -13.49
C ARG A 142 1.22 -22.03 -14.52
N GLU A 143 2.16 -21.81 -15.44
CA GLU A 143 2.53 -22.82 -16.45
C GLU A 143 3.13 -24.08 -15.84
N ARG A 144 3.95 -23.94 -14.79
CA ARG A 144 4.63 -25.09 -14.17
C ARG A 144 3.75 -25.88 -13.21
N LEU A 145 2.79 -25.23 -12.54
CA LEU A 145 1.96 -25.84 -11.50
C LEU A 145 0.54 -26.17 -11.97
N ASP A 146 0.23 -26.01 -13.26
CA ASP A 146 -1.09 -26.32 -13.84
C ASP A 146 -1.53 -27.76 -13.57
N THR A 147 -0.57 -28.69 -13.42
CA THR A 147 -0.80 -30.10 -13.06
C THR A 147 -0.96 -30.33 -11.55
N TYR A 148 -0.65 -29.34 -10.69
CA TYR A 148 -0.66 -29.44 -9.24
C TYR A 148 -1.75 -28.55 -8.62
N ALA A 149 -3.00 -28.77 -8.99
CA ALA A 149 -4.15 -27.91 -8.62
C ALA A 149 -4.35 -27.63 -7.12
N HIS A 150 -3.69 -28.38 -6.23
CA HIS A 150 -3.77 -28.22 -4.78
C HIS A 150 -2.52 -27.56 -4.16
N ASP A 151 -1.58 -27.07 -4.96
CA ASP A 151 -0.43 -26.34 -4.44
C ASP A 151 -0.86 -24.93 -3.98
N VAL A 152 -0.49 -24.55 -2.75
CA VAL A 152 -0.77 -23.24 -2.18
C VAL A 152 -0.24 -22.10 -3.08
N ALA A 153 0.86 -22.33 -3.78
CA ALA A 153 1.44 -21.36 -4.69
C ALA A 153 0.51 -21.00 -5.88
N VAL A 154 -0.37 -21.91 -6.30
CA VAL A 154 -1.34 -21.64 -7.38
C VAL A 154 -2.32 -20.53 -6.95
N GLY A 155 -2.92 -20.66 -5.78
CA GLY A 155 -3.83 -19.64 -5.23
C GLY A 155 -3.13 -18.29 -5.01
N MET A 156 -1.91 -18.32 -4.50
CA MET A 156 -1.07 -17.12 -4.32
C MET A 156 -0.74 -16.47 -5.67
N ALA A 157 -0.42 -17.25 -6.70
CA ALA A 157 -0.11 -16.74 -8.03
C ALA A 157 -1.33 -16.06 -8.68
N HIS A 158 -2.51 -16.66 -8.56
CA HIS A 158 -3.75 -16.04 -9.02
C HIS A 158 -4.04 -14.73 -8.29
N TYR A 159 -3.84 -14.69 -6.96
CA TYR A 159 -3.98 -13.45 -6.18
C TYR A 159 -3.02 -12.36 -6.67
N GLN A 160 -1.74 -12.69 -6.80
CA GLN A 160 -0.71 -11.75 -7.25
C GLN A 160 -0.97 -11.23 -8.66
N ARG A 161 -1.43 -12.08 -9.57
CA ARG A 161 -1.89 -11.67 -10.91
C ARG A 161 -3.06 -10.68 -10.81
N GLY A 162 -4.00 -10.93 -9.92
CA GLY A 162 -5.11 -10.03 -9.62
C GLY A 162 -4.64 -8.64 -9.17
N GLU A 163 -3.62 -8.57 -8.30
CA GLU A 163 -3.03 -7.31 -7.86
C GLU A 163 -2.38 -6.55 -9.02
N LEU A 164 -1.60 -7.21 -9.87
CA LEU A 164 -0.96 -6.59 -11.03
C LEU A 164 -1.99 -6.05 -12.03
N HIS A 165 -3.06 -6.81 -12.32
CA HIS A 165 -4.17 -6.32 -13.16
C HIS A 165 -4.90 -5.14 -12.51
N ARG A 166 -5.15 -5.18 -11.19
CA ARG A 166 -5.81 -4.10 -10.46
C ARG A 166 -5.00 -2.79 -10.55
N LEU A 167 -3.70 -2.86 -10.35
CA LEU A 167 -2.79 -1.71 -10.41
C LEU A 167 -2.73 -1.10 -11.83
N ARG A 168 -2.84 -1.92 -12.87
CA ARG A 168 -2.90 -1.48 -14.27
C ARG A 168 -4.28 -0.97 -14.72
N GLY A 169 -5.31 -1.13 -13.87
CA GLY A 169 -6.68 -0.76 -14.21
C GLY A 169 -7.43 -1.80 -15.07
N GLU A 170 -6.92 -3.00 -15.18
CA GLU A 170 -7.49 -4.11 -15.95
C GLU A 170 -8.52 -4.87 -15.10
N PHE A 171 -9.60 -4.18 -14.68
CA PHE A 171 -10.51 -4.61 -13.62
C PHE A 171 -11.19 -5.95 -13.87
N ARG A 172 -11.55 -6.26 -15.13
CA ARG A 172 -12.18 -7.55 -15.47
C ARG A 172 -11.21 -8.71 -15.27
N ALA A 173 -9.95 -8.52 -15.68
CA ALA A 173 -8.90 -9.51 -15.50
C ALA A 173 -8.55 -9.69 -14.01
N ALA A 174 -8.48 -8.59 -13.25
CA ALA A 174 -8.27 -8.64 -11.80
C ALA A 174 -9.37 -9.43 -11.08
N GLU A 175 -10.65 -9.18 -11.41
CA GLU A 175 -11.77 -9.88 -10.79
C GLU A 175 -11.77 -11.38 -11.13
N GLN A 176 -11.41 -11.74 -12.36
CA GLN A 176 -11.25 -13.14 -12.75
C GLN A 176 -10.13 -13.81 -11.97
N ALA A 177 -8.97 -13.16 -11.85
CA ALA A 177 -7.83 -13.69 -11.12
C ALA A 177 -8.13 -13.88 -9.62
N TYR A 178 -8.86 -12.96 -8.98
CA TYR A 178 -9.29 -13.14 -7.58
C TYR A 178 -10.30 -14.27 -7.40
N ARG A 179 -11.18 -14.52 -8.38
CA ARG A 179 -12.07 -15.69 -8.34
C ARG A 179 -11.29 -16.98 -8.45
N GLU A 180 -10.28 -17.03 -9.31
CA GLU A 180 -9.39 -18.19 -9.45
C GLU A 180 -8.57 -18.42 -8.18
N ALA A 181 -8.07 -17.36 -7.53
CA ALA A 181 -7.40 -17.44 -6.23
C ALA A 181 -8.31 -18.08 -5.17
N LEU A 182 -9.56 -17.62 -5.09
CA LEU A 182 -10.55 -18.15 -4.14
C LEU A 182 -10.87 -19.64 -4.44
N ALA A 183 -11.03 -20.00 -5.70
CA ALA A 183 -11.27 -21.38 -6.13
C ALA A 183 -10.09 -22.31 -5.78
N ALA A 184 -8.87 -21.78 -5.78
CA ALA A 184 -7.65 -22.47 -5.33
C ALA A 184 -7.42 -22.40 -3.80
N GLY A 185 -8.42 -21.94 -3.02
CA GLY A 185 -8.35 -21.88 -1.55
C GLY A 185 -7.55 -20.69 -0.97
N HIS A 186 -7.23 -19.66 -1.77
CA HIS A 186 -6.55 -18.46 -1.32
C HIS A 186 -7.55 -17.31 -1.15
N ASP A 187 -7.56 -16.68 0.04
CA ASP A 187 -8.40 -15.50 0.31
C ASP A 187 -7.97 -14.33 -0.59
N PRO A 188 -8.86 -13.79 -1.43
CA PRO A 188 -8.56 -12.66 -2.31
C PRO A 188 -8.51 -11.30 -1.60
N GLN A 189 -8.58 -11.25 -0.26
CA GLN A 189 -8.44 -10.02 0.49
C GLN A 189 -6.94 -9.70 0.78
N PRO A 190 -6.60 -8.40 0.80
CA PRO A 190 -7.44 -7.20 0.62
C PRO A 190 -7.68 -6.77 -0.84
N GLY A 191 -7.05 -7.41 -1.82
CA GLY A 191 -7.05 -6.98 -3.22
C GLY A 191 -8.45 -6.82 -3.82
N LEU A 192 -9.36 -7.78 -3.56
CA LEU A 192 -10.74 -7.70 -4.03
C LEU A 192 -11.51 -6.53 -3.41
N ALA A 193 -11.26 -6.19 -2.14
CA ALA A 193 -11.86 -5.03 -1.50
C ALA A 193 -11.35 -3.72 -2.12
N LEU A 194 -10.04 -3.62 -2.38
CA LEU A 194 -9.46 -2.47 -3.07
C LEU A 194 -9.98 -2.33 -4.51
N LEU A 195 -10.19 -3.43 -5.21
CA LEU A 195 -10.85 -3.40 -6.52
C LEU A 195 -12.28 -2.85 -6.43
N ARG A 196 -13.07 -3.28 -5.45
CA ARG A 196 -14.42 -2.75 -5.21
C ARG A 196 -14.41 -1.27 -4.87
N LEU A 197 -13.42 -0.82 -4.10
CA LEU A 197 -13.23 0.60 -3.78
C LEU A 197 -13.05 1.44 -5.05
N VAL A 198 -12.16 1.01 -5.95
CA VAL A 198 -11.94 1.70 -7.23
C VAL A 198 -13.20 1.74 -8.10
N GLN A 199 -14.03 0.70 -8.00
CA GLN A 199 -15.34 0.61 -8.67
C GLN A 199 -16.46 1.46 -8.01
N GLY A 200 -16.13 2.26 -6.96
CA GLY A 200 -17.11 3.09 -6.23
C GLY A 200 -17.96 2.33 -5.21
N ARG A 201 -17.59 1.08 -4.87
CA ARG A 201 -18.35 0.20 -3.95
C ARG A 201 -17.74 0.17 -2.55
N ALA A 202 -17.46 1.35 -1.97
CA ALA A 202 -16.73 1.47 -0.70
C ALA A 202 -17.40 0.72 0.46
N GLN A 203 -18.74 0.75 0.58
CA GLN A 203 -19.45 0.05 1.65
C GLN A 203 -19.31 -1.47 1.55
N ALA A 204 -19.43 -2.03 0.35
CA ALA A 204 -19.26 -3.47 0.13
C ALA A 204 -17.80 -3.91 0.40
N ALA A 205 -16.83 -3.08 0.04
CA ALA A 205 -15.42 -3.31 0.35
C ALA A 205 -15.16 -3.31 1.87
N LEU A 206 -15.76 -2.36 2.60
CA LEU A 206 -15.61 -2.25 4.06
C LEU A 206 -16.19 -3.47 4.78
N LEU A 207 -17.38 -3.92 4.39
CA LEU A 207 -18.00 -5.12 4.97
C LEU A 207 -17.13 -6.36 4.75
N ALA A 208 -16.54 -6.52 3.56
CA ALA A 208 -15.66 -7.65 3.26
C ALA A 208 -14.37 -7.63 4.12
N LEU A 209 -13.78 -6.45 4.30
CA LEU A 209 -12.56 -6.29 5.12
C LEU A 209 -12.83 -6.48 6.61
N ARG A 210 -13.97 -5.99 7.13
CA ARG A 210 -14.36 -6.23 8.53
C ARG A 210 -14.47 -7.72 8.80
N ARG A 211 -15.19 -8.45 7.94
CA ARG A 211 -15.30 -9.90 8.04
C ARG A 211 -13.93 -10.59 8.00
N ALA A 212 -13.07 -10.22 7.04
CA ALA A 212 -11.73 -10.77 6.93
C ALA A 212 -10.88 -10.49 8.19
N LEU A 213 -11.02 -9.29 8.80
CA LEU A 213 -10.35 -8.94 10.05
C LEU A 213 -10.89 -9.72 11.26
N GLU A 214 -12.19 -10.00 11.31
CA GLU A 214 -12.82 -10.84 12.35
C GLU A 214 -12.37 -12.30 12.25
N GLU A 215 -12.27 -12.84 11.05
CA GLU A 215 -11.84 -14.22 10.79
C GLU A 215 -10.33 -14.41 11.01
N ASN A 216 -9.51 -13.35 10.86
CA ASN A 216 -8.06 -13.39 11.01
C ASN A 216 -7.61 -12.78 12.34
N GLN A 217 -7.53 -13.60 13.38
CA GLN A 217 -7.02 -13.20 14.70
C GLN A 217 -5.48 -13.30 14.79
N ARG A 218 -4.82 -13.94 13.83
CA ARG A 218 -3.37 -14.05 13.77
C ARG A 218 -2.78 -12.74 13.27
N MET A 219 -1.69 -12.31 13.89
CA MET A 219 -1.00 -11.04 13.60
C MET A 219 -0.66 -10.85 12.11
N PHE A 220 0.05 -11.78 11.50
CA PHE A 220 0.58 -11.58 10.14
C PHE A 220 -0.50 -11.48 9.04
N PRO A 221 -1.52 -12.35 8.96
CA PRO A 221 -2.62 -12.15 8.04
C PRO A 221 -3.36 -10.84 8.27
N ARG A 222 -3.53 -10.44 9.54
CA ARG A 222 -4.20 -9.21 9.93
C ARG A 222 -3.46 -7.96 9.46
N LEU A 223 -2.11 -7.92 9.62
CA LEU A 223 -1.27 -6.81 9.16
C LEU A 223 -1.43 -6.50 7.66
N ARG A 224 -1.69 -7.50 6.84
CA ARG A 224 -1.92 -7.31 5.39
C ARG A 224 -3.27 -6.65 5.08
N LEU A 225 -4.26 -6.80 5.96
CA LEU A 225 -5.62 -6.26 5.79
C LEU A 225 -5.74 -4.81 6.27
N LEU A 226 -5.02 -4.45 7.33
CA LEU A 226 -5.16 -3.15 8.00
C LEU A 226 -4.95 -1.93 7.10
N PRO A 227 -3.95 -1.87 6.20
CA PRO A 227 -3.76 -0.73 5.30
C PRO A 227 -4.98 -0.47 4.41
N ALA A 228 -5.50 -1.54 3.81
CA ALA A 228 -6.70 -1.47 2.99
C ALA A 228 -7.94 -1.12 3.82
N ALA A 229 -8.02 -1.59 5.08
CA ALA A 229 -9.12 -1.25 5.97
C ALA A 229 -9.15 0.26 6.27
N VAL A 230 -7.99 0.90 6.51
CA VAL A 230 -7.92 2.36 6.70
C VAL A 230 -8.39 3.08 5.43
N GLU A 231 -7.87 2.73 4.27
CA GLU A 231 -8.20 3.38 2.99
C GLU A 231 -9.70 3.27 2.67
N VAL A 232 -10.22 2.05 2.77
CA VAL A 232 -11.63 1.75 2.47
C VAL A 232 -12.57 2.40 3.48
N ALA A 233 -12.22 2.40 4.77
CA ALA A 233 -13.04 3.01 5.83
C ALA A 233 -13.11 4.53 5.68
N ILE A 234 -12.00 5.21 5.34
CA ILE A 234 -12.01 6.64 5.02
C ILE A 234 -12.96 6.91 3.84
N ALA A 235 -12.86 6.15 2.77
CA ALA A 235 -13.71 6.32 1.58
C ALA A 235 -15.20 6.01 1.88
N ALA A 236 -15.47 5.08 2.79
CA ALA A 236 -16.82 4.74 3.25
C ALA A 236 -17.36 5.70 4.33
N ARG A 237 -16.59 6.72 4.73
CA ARG A 237 -16.91 7.66 5.80
C ARG A 237 -17.08 7.02 7.20
N ASP A 238 -16.43 5.89 7.43
CA ASP A 238 -16.38 5.18 8.70
C ASP A 238 -15.04 5.46 9.41
N LEU A 239 -14.95 6.65 9.98
CA LEU A 239 -13.71 7.13 10.57
C LEU A 239 -13.31 6.39 11.85
N ASP A 240 -14.26 5.79 12.57
CA ASP A 240 -13.95 5.01 13.77
C ASP A 240 -13.20 3.73 13.42
N THR A 241 -13.67 3.00 12.39
CA THR A 241 -12.95 1.84 11.86
C THR A 241 -11.56 2.25 11.31
N ALA A 242 -11.47 3.38 10.61
CA ALA A 242 -10.21 3.86 10.07
C ALA A 242 -9.19 4.20 11.17
N ARG A 243 -9.62 4.90 12.24
CA ARG A 243 -8.77 5.23 13.38
C ARG A 243 -8.31 3.99 14.15
N SER A 244 -9.20 3.03 14.40
CA SER A 244 -8.86 1.77 15.05
C SER A 244 -7.80 0.98 14.27
N ALA A 245 -7.97 0.82 12.95
CA ALA A 245 -7.01 0.13 12.10
C ALA A 245 -5.66 0.85 12.00
N ALA A 246 -5.66 2.19 11.94
CA ALA A 246 -4.43 2.99 11.91
C ALA A 246 -3.67 2.96 13.25
N ALA A 247 -4.38 2.91 14.38
CA ALA A 247 -3.77 2.73 15.70
C ALA A 247 -3.10 1.36 15.80
N GLU A 248 -3.78 0.29 15.42
CA GLU A 248 -3.22 -1.07 15.39
C GLU A 248 -1.97 -1.14 14.49
N LEU A 249 -2.00 -0.56 13.29
CA LEU A 249 -0.83 -0.46 12.41
C LEU A 249 0.34 0.26 13.06
N THR A 250 0.07 1.33 13.81
CA THR A 250 1.11 2.13 14.48
C THR A 250 1.76 1.34 15.60
N ASP A 251 0.97 0.61 16.39
CA ASP A 251 1.48 -0.23 17.49
C ASP A 251 2.35 -1.36 16.95
N GLU A 252 1.93 -2.01 15.87
CA GLU A 252 2.71 -3.07 15.25
C GLU A 252 3.97 -2.56 14.54
N ALA A 253 3.92 -1.36 13.93
CA ALA A 253 5.10 -0.73 13.33
C ALA A 253 6.18 -0.42 14.39
N ASN A 254 5.76 -0.02 15.59
CA ASN A 254 6.68 0.22 16.71
C ASN A 254 7.26 -1.07 17.27
N ARG A 255 6.52 -2.19 17.19
CA ARG A 255 6.94 -3.50 17.73
C ARG A 255 7.86 -4.28 16.80
N LEU A 256 7.63 -4.22 15.48
CA LEU A 256 8.31 -5.07 14.49
C LEU A 256 9.50 -4.40 13.79
N ASP A 257 9.75 -3.11 14.03
CA ASP A 257 10.85 -2.32 13.41
C ASP A 257 10.99 -2.52 11.88
N SER A 258 9.87 -2.59 11.18
CA SER A 258 9.84 -2.74 9.73
C SER A 258 9.68 -1.37 9.05
N ALA A 259 10.58 -1.02 8.13
CA ALA A 259 10.48 0.20 7.31
C ALA A 259 9.16 0.25 6.53
N TYR A 260 8.71 -0.89 6.02
CA TYR A 260 7.43 -1.02 5.34
C TYR A 260 6.25 -0.68 6.27
N LEU A 261 6.23 -1.24 7.48
CA LEU A 261 5.16 -0.95 8.44
C LEU A 261 5.19 0.51 8.90
N ARG A 262 6.37 1.09 9.11
CA ARG A 262 6.49 2.53 9.41
C ARG A 262 5.91 3.38 8.28
N ALA A 263 6.22 3.05 7.04
CA ALA A 263 5.70 3.75 5.86
C ALA A 263 4.17 3.67 5.78
N VAL A 264 3.61 2.47 5.92
CA VAL A 264 2.15 2.24 5.86
C VAL A 264 1.44 2.94 7.01
N ALA A 265 1.93 2.81 8.25
CA ALA A 265 1.34 3.46 9.42
C ALA A 265 1.39 4.99 9.31
N ALA A 266 2.50 5.54 8.82
CA ALA A 266 2.63 6.98 8.60
C ALA A 266 1.69 7.47 7.49
N ALA A 267 1.54 6.74 6.38
CA ALA A 267 0.60 7.07 5.32
C ALA A 267 -0.86 7.03 5.82
N ALA A 268 -1.22 6.02 6.62
CA ALA A 268 -2.55 5.88 7.22
C ALA A 268 -2.87 7.06 8.16
N ARG A 269 -1.94 7.42 9.05
CA ARG A 269 -2.09 8.60 9.93
C ARG A 269 -2.22 9.88 9.13
N GLY A 270 -1.41 10.04 8.07
CA GLY A 270 -1.46 11.21 7.22
C GLY A 270 -2.78 11.37 6.48
N ALA A 271 -3.34 10.27 5.96
CA ALA A 271 -4.65 10.25 5.30
C ALA A 271 -5.80 10.59 6.27
N LEU A 272 -5.75 10.08 7.51
CA LEU A 272 -6.72 10.41 8.56
C LEU A 272 -6.63 11.88 8.97
N ALA A 273 -5.42 12.39 9.25
CA ALA A 273 -5.21 13.78 9.62
C ALA A 273 -5.67 14.75 8.51
N LEU A 274 -5.47 14.38 7.24
CA LEU A 274 -6.01 15.14 6.10
C LEU A 274 -7.55 15.16 6.13
N THR A 275 -8.18 14.03 6.41
CA THR A 275 -9.64 13.92 6.51
C THR A 275 -10.20 14.73 7.67
N ASP A 276 -9.46 14.79 8.79
CA ASP A 276 -9.81 15.59 9.98
C ASP A 276 -9.47 17.10 9.83
N GLY A 277 -8.85 17.50 8.69
CA GLY A 277 -8.45 18.90 8.45
C GLY A 277 -7.16 19.34 9.15
N GLU A 278 -6.44 18.40 9.76
CA GLU A 278 -5.21 18.64 10.50
C GLU A 278 -3.98 18.73 9.58
N SER A 279 -3.91 19.77 8.75
CA SER A 279 -2.91 19.90 7.68
C SER A 279 -1.46 19.73 8.13
N ARG A 280 -1.09 20.26 9.31
CA ARG A 280 0.27 20.14 9.84
C ARG A 280 0.63 18.70 10.18
N SER A 281 -0.24 18.00 10.89
CA SER A 281 -0.08 16.59 11.26
C SER A 281 -0.05 15.70 10.02
N ALA A 282 -0.95 15.96 9.07
CA ALA A 282 -1.03 15.26 7.80
C ALA A 282 0.28 15.38 7.01
N LEU A 283 0.80 16.60 6.84
CA LEU A 283 2.02 16.85 6.08
C LEU A 283 3.24 16.19 6.73
N ALA A 284 3.37 16.25 8.05
CA ALA A 284 4.47 15.61 8.78
C ALA A 284 4.44 14.08 8.59
N ALA A 285 3.27 13.45 8.76
CA ALA A 285 3.11 12.01 8.61
C ALA A 285 3.33 11.54 7.16
N LEU A 286 2.77 12.24 6.16
CA LEU A 286 2.94 11.90 4.75
C LEU A 286 4.38 12.07 4.26
N ARG A 287 5.11 13.08 4.73
CA ARG A 287 6.54 13.23 4.41
C ARG A 287 7.38 12.11 4.99
N SER A 288 7.09 11.69 6.23
CA SER A 288 7.72 10.51 6.84
C SER A 288 7.43 9.24 6.02
N ALA A 289 6.17 9.02 5.62
CA ALA A 289 5.81 7.90 4.76
C ALA A 289 6.54 7.94 3.41
N LEU A 290 6.61 9.11 2.76
CA LEU A 290 7.30 9.31 1.49
C LEU A 290 8.79 8.99 1.59
N GLN A 291 9.44 9.37 2.69
CA GLN A 291 10.84 9.06 2.95
C GLN A 291 11.07 7.54 3.05
N GLU A 292 10.25 6.85 3.84
CA GLU A 292 10.34 5.39 3.98
C GLU A 292 10.07 4.67 2.65
N TRP A 293 9.02 5.05 1.89
CA TRP A 293 8.72 4.47 0.58
C TRP A 293 9.82 4.69 -0.45
N THR A 294 10.46 5.86 -0.41
CA THR A 294 11.61 6.16 -1.27
C THR A 294 12.80 5.28 -0.90
N GLY A 295 13.08 5.12 0.38
CA GLY A 295 14.13 4.23 0.89
C GLY A 295 13.91 2.75 0.54
N LEU A 296 12.65 2.32 0.49
CA LEU A 296 12.27 0.95 0.07
C LEU A 296 12.26 0.75 -1.46
N GLY A 297 12.47 1.80 -2.24
CA GLY A 297 12.37 1.74 -3.70
C GLY A 297 10.95 1.42 -4.18
N ALA A 298 9.91 1.94 -3.51
CA ALA A 298 8.50 1.70 -3.76
C ALA A 298 7.84 2.88 -4.51
N PRO A 299 8.05 3.02 -5.84
CA PRO A 299 7.67 4.23 -6.58
C PRO A 299 6.15 4.44 -6.66
N TYR A 300 5.35 3.37 -6.65
CA TYR A 300 3.90 3.47 -6.68
C TYR A 300 3.35 4.05 -5.37
N GLU A 301 3.77 3.51 -4.23
CA GLU A 301 3.32 3.98 -2.92
C GLU A 301 3.85 5.39 -2.62
N ALA A 302 5.08 5.69 -3.03
CA ALA A 302 5.64 7.04 -2.97
C ALA A 302 4.80 8.04 -3.78
N ALA A 303 4.36 7.66 -5.00
CA ALA A 303 3.49 8.50 -5.82
C ALA A 303 2.11 8.73 -5.18
N ARG A 304 1.52 7.71 -4.58
CA ARG A 304 0.27 7.85 -3.81
C ARG A 304 0.42 8.83 -2.65
N CYS A 305 1.52 8.74 -1.89
CA CYS A 305 1.80 9.71 -0.83
C CYS A 305 1.96 11.14 -1.36
N ARG A 306 2.61 11.33 -2.51
CA ARG A 306 2.73 12.66 -3.15
C ARG A 306 1.38 13.25 -3.51
N VAL A 307 0.42 12.43 -3.97
CA VAL A 307 -0.96 12.89 -4.23
C VAL A 307 -1.60 13.44 -2.96
N LEU A 308 -1.46 12.73 -1.83
CA LEU A 308 -1.99 13.19 -0.56
C LEU A 308 -1.26 14.46 -0.05
N VAL A 309 0.07 14.55 -0.21
CA VAL A 309 0.83 15.77 0.10
C VAL A 309 0.32 16.95 -0.72
N ALA A 310 0.08 16.75 -2.03
CA ALA A 310 -0.49 17.79 -2.89
C ALA A 310 -1.86 18.26 -2.40
N GLN A 311 -2.73 17.34 -1.96
CA GLN A 311 -4.03 17.69 -1.39
C GLN A 311 -3.89 18.52 -0.10
N VAL A 312 -2.97 18.16 0.78
CA VAL A 312 -2.68 18.97 2.00
C VAL A 312 -2.18 20.36 1.62
N CYS A 313 -1.26 20.46 0.65
CA CYS A 313 -0.72 21.75 0.17
C CYS A 313 -1.82 22.64 -0.42
N LEU A 314 -2.75 22.08 -1.20
CA LEU A 314 -3.92 22.80 -1.70
C LEU A 314 -4.81 23.31 -0.55
N ALA A 315 -5.05 22.48 0.46
CA ALA A 315 -5.87 22.86 1.62
C ALA A 315 -5.28 24.03 2.42
N VAL A 316 -3.96 24.22 2.41
CA VAL A 316 -3.29 25.37 3.06
C VAL A 316 -2.94 26.51 2.11
N GLY A 317 -3.34 26.41 0.83
CA GLY A 317 -3.11 27.45 -0.18
C GLY A 317 -1.71 27.44 -0.83
N ASP A 318 -0.89 26.42 -0.57
CA ASP A 318 0.43 26.24 -1.22
C ASP A 318 0.26 25.54 -2.59
N VAL A 319 -0.19 26.32 -3.56
CA VAL A 319 -0.51 25.81 -4.91
C VAL A 319 0.75 25.36 -5.66
N GLU A 320 1.89 26.05 -5.43
CA GLU A 320 3.14 25.73 -6.12
C GLU A 320 3.66 24.35 -5.73
N THR A 321 3.79 24.08 -4.43
CA THR A 321 4.19 22.76 -3.93
C THR A 321 3.19 21.67 -4.36
N ALA A 322 1.89 21.95 -4.32
CA ALA A 322 0.87 21.01 -4.77
C ALA A 322 1.04 20.62 -6.25
N GLN A 323 1.34 21.57 -7.12
CA GLN A 323 1.60 21.31 -8.54
C GLN A 323 2.85 20.45 -8.74
N LEU A 324 3.95 20.76 -8.02
CA LEU A 324 5.19 20.00 -8.09
C LEU A 324 4.99 18.52 -7.65
N GLU A 325 4.29 18.30 -6.54
CA GLU A 325 4.02 16.96 -6.03
C GLU A 325 3.07 16.18 -6.95
N THR A 326 2.03 16.84 -7.49
CA THR A 326 1.12 16.24 -8.47
C THR A 326 1.85 15.82 -9.74
N GLU A 327 2.75 16.65 -10.25
CA GLU A 327 3.51 16.33 -11.46
C GLU A 327 4.55 15.23 -11.22
N ALA A 328 5.16 15.18 -10.03
CA ALA A 328 6.04 14.10 -9.64
C ALA A 328 5.28 12.76 -9.54
N ALA A 329 4.09 12.76 -8.93
CA ALA A 329 3.22 11.59 -8.86
C ALA A 329 2.79 11.13 -10.27
N ARG A 330 2.41 12.06 -11.14
CA ARG A 330 2.03 11.78 -12.54
C ARG A 330 3.14 11.06 -13.31
N ARG A 331 4.39 11.57 -13.24
CA ARG A 331 5.53 10.91 -13.89
C ARG A 331 5.73 9.48 -13.40
N SER A 332 5.62 9.26 -12.09
CA SER A 332 5.74 7.93 -11.51
C SER A 332 4.64 6.99 -12.00
N PHE A 333 3.37 7.41 -11.94
CA PHE A 333 2.25 6.60 -12.44
C PHE A 333 2.33 6.31 -13.94
N ALA A 334 2.78 7.28 -14.74
CA ALA A 334 2.98 7.10 -16.17
C ALA A 334 4.06 6.05 -16.47
N GLY A 335 5.21 6.14 -15.77
CA GLY A 335 6.30 5.18 -15.90
C GLY A 335 5.92 3.75 -15.48
N LEU A 336 4.99 3.61 -14.53
CA LEU A 336 4.49 2.33 -14.03
C LEU A 336 3.33 1.76 -14.86
N GLY A 337 2.67 2.56 -15.69
CA GLY A 337 1.43 2.17 -16.37
C GLY A 337 0.21 2.13 -15.45
N ALA A 338 0.20 2.87 -14.34
CA ALA A 338 -0.90 3.00 -13.38
C ALA A 338 -2.01 3.90 -13.95
N ARG A 339 -2.78 3.37 -14.91
CA ARG A 339 -3.73 4.14 -15.72
C ARG A 339 -4.82 4.81 -14.89
N VAL A 340 -5.36 4.10 -13.90
CA VAL A 340 -6.47 4.61 -13.06
C VAL A 340 -6.03 5.81 -12.23
N ASP A 341 -4.83 5.76 -11.68
CA ASP A 341 -4.30 6.86 -10.88
C ASP A 341 -3.99 8.08 -11.76
N LEU A 342 -3.52 7.86 -12.99
CA LEU A 342 -3.36 8.93 -13.99
C LEU A 342 -4.70 9.55 -14.37
N GLU A 343 -5.72 8.75 -14.67
CA GLU A 343 -7.05 9.24 -15.02
C GLU A 343 -7.68 10.06 -13.89
N ARG A 344 -7.48 9.64 -12.64
CA ARG A 344 -7.93 10.38 -11.44
C ARG A 344 -7.23 11.74 -11.30
N LEU A 345 -5.92 11.78 -11.51
CA LEU A 345 -5.18 13.05 -11.50
C LEU A 345 -5.62 13.97 -12.63
N ASP A 346 -5.95 13.43 -13.80
CA ASP A 346 -6.41 14.20 -14.95
C ASP A 346 -7.86 14.70 -14.78
N ALA A 347 -8.72 13.90 -14.16
CA ALA A 347 -10.08 14.33 -13.79
C ALA A 347 -10.02 15.50 -12.80
N GLY A 348 -9.21 15.40 -11.74
CA GLY A 348 -9.04 16.50 -10.79
C GLY A 348 -8.49 17.78 -11.42
N LYS A 349 -7.65 17.67 -12.47
CA LYS A 349 -7.24 18.85 -13.28
C LYS A 349 -8.38 19.44 -14.09
N ARG A 350 -9.24 18.61 -14.66
CA ARG A 350 -10.40 19.07 -15.46
C ARG A 350 -11.43 19.77 -14.58
N ASP A 351 -11.72 19.20 -13.41
CA ASP A 351 -12.65 19.79 -12.45
C ASP A 351 -12.10 21.11 -11.87
N ALA A 352 -10.77 21.21 -11.68
CA ALA A 352 -10.11 22.45 -11.29
C ALA A 352 -9.95 23.46 -12.46
N ALA A 353 -10.00 23.00 -13.72
CA ALA A 353 -9.76 23.80 -14.90
C ALA A 353 -11.05 24.30 -15.57
N VAL A 354 -12.23 23.76 -15.22
CA VAL A 354 -13.52 24.26 -15.69
C VAL A 354 -14.13 25.10 -14.59
N PRO A 355 -13.91 26.43 -14.60
CA PRO A 355 -14.58 27.31 -13.69
C PRO A 355 -16.10 27.18 -13.91
N PRO A 356 -16.92 27.19 -12.85
CA PRO A 356 -18.36 27.12 -12.99
C PRO A 356 -18.83 28.24 -13.94
N ASP A 357 -19.77 27.91 -14.83
CA ASP A 357 -20.37 28.83 -15.78
C ASP A 357 -19.40 29.61 -16.70
N GLY A 358 -18.24 29.02 -17.00
CA GLY A 358 -17.25 29.60 -17.91
C GLY A 358 -16.55 30.86 -17.37
N LEU A 359 -16.50 31.04 -16.05
CA LEU A 359 -15.73 32.11 -15.41
C LEU A 359 -14.22 31.92 -15.71
N THR A 360 -13.53 33.01 -16.00
CA THR A 360 -12.07 32.96 -16.10
C THR A 360 -11.41 32.97 -14.71
N PRO A 361 -10.16 32.51 -14.53
CA PRO A 361 -9.45 32.61 -13.25
C PRO A 361 -9.48 34.02 -12.64
N ARG A 362 -9.36 35.03 -13.49
CA ARG A 362 -9.41 36.43 -13.06
C ARG A 362 -10.81 36.87 -12.59
N GLU A 363 -11.86 36.38 -13.23
CA GLU A 363 -13.24 36.61 -12.81
C GLU A 363 -13.55 35.91 -11.49
N ILE A 364 -12.97 34.73 -11.23
CA ILE A 364 -13.07 34.04 -9.93
C ILE A 364 -12.41 34.85 -8.82
N GLU A 365 -11.20 35.39 -9.04
CA GLU A 365 -10.51 36.27 -8.09
C GLU A 365 -11.37 37.49 -7.73
N VAL A 366 -11.93 38.13 -8.75
CA VAL A 366 -12.85 39.26 -8.57
C VAL A 366 -14.11 38.83 -7.78
N LEU A 367 -14.71 37.69 -8.15
CA LEU A 367 -15.92 37.18 -7.51
C LEU A 367 -15.68 36.82 -6.04
N ARG A 368 -14.52 36.25 -5.69
CA ARG A 368 -14.11 35.99 -4.29
C ARG A 368 -14.11 37.26 -3.46
N LEU A 369 -13.48 38.32 -3.95
CA LEU A 369 -13.44 39.59 -3.24
C LEU A 369 -14.81 40.26 -3.18
N VAL A 370 -15.62 40.13 -4.22
CA VAL A 370 -17.02 40.57 -4.21
C VAL A 370 -17.82 39.84 -3.13
N ALA A 371 -17.61 38.56 -2.97
CA ALA A 371 -18.30 37.72 -1.99
C ALA A 371 -17.92 38.05 -0.54
N THR A 372 -16.70 38.53 -0.27
CA THR A 372 -16.30 39.05 1.05
C THR A 372 -16.86 40.44 1.36
N GLY A 373 -17.63 41.04 0.44
CA GLY A 373 -18.24 42.34 0.60
C GLY A 373 -17.40 43.54 0.13
N ALA A 374 -16.22 43.29 -0.47
CA ALA A 374 -15.33 44.34 -0.93
C ALA A 374 -15.97 45.19 -2.06
N SER A 375 -15.86 46.51 -1.97
CA SER A 375 -16.28 47.43 -3.03
C SER A 375 -15.42 47.29 -4.31
N ASN A 376 -15.88 47.82 -5.45
CA ASN A 376 -15.06 47.77 -6.68
C ASN A 376 -13.70 48.49 -6.51
N ARG A 377 -13.64 49.51 -5.70
CA ARG A 377 -12.44 50.22 -5.37
C ARG A 377 -11.46 49.36 -4.56
N GLU A 378 -11.93 48.70 -3.53
CA GLU A 378 -11.11 47.76 -2.71
C GLU A 378 -10.62 46.57 -3.54
N VAL A 379 -11.47 46.01 -4.40
CA VAL A 379 -11.07 44.96 -5.34
C VAL A 379 -10.00 45.46 -6.30
N ALA A 380 -10.15 46.72 -6.80
CA ALA A 380 -9.17 47.32 -7.71
C ALA A 380 -7.81 47.52 -7.03
N GLU A 381 -7.82 48.00 -5.78
CA GLU A 381 -6.60 48.14 -4.97
C GLU A 381 -5.90 46.81 -4.69
N GLN A 382 -6.65 45.78 -4.30
CA GLN A 382 -6.09 44.45 -3.99
C GLN A 382 -5.56 43.71 -5.23
N LEU A 383 -6.23 43.87 -6.38
CA LEU A 383 -5.85 43.18 -7.60
C LEU A 383 -4.98 44.00 -8.56
N VAL A 384 -4.59 45.22 -8.14
CA VAL A 384 -3.79 46.19 -8.92
C VAL A 384 -4.45 46.45 -10.29
N LEU A 385 -5.73 46.78 -10.27
CA LEU A 385 -6.55 47.08 -11.42
C LEU A 385 -7.16 48.50 -11.34
N SER A 386 -7.73 49.01 -12.44
CA SER A 386 -8.60 50.16 -12.38
C SER A 386 -10.01 49.78 -11.91
N GLU A 387 -10.72 50.67 -11.19
CA GLU A 387 -12.13 50.44 -10.81
C GLU A 387 -13.03 50.15 -12.02
N ARG A 388 -12.71 50.76 -13.17
CA ARG A 388 -13.44 50.53 -14.42
C ARG A 388 -13.21 49.10 -14.94
N THR A 389 -12.02 48.56 -14.78
CA THR A 389 -11.69 47.17 -15.13
C THR A 389 -12.44 46.20 -14.24
N VAL A 390 -12.49 46.47 -12.92
CA VAL A 390 -13.25 45.66 -11.97
C VAL A 390 -14.75 45.68 -12.28
N ALA A 391 -15.29 46.87 -12.54
CA ALA A 391 -16.69 47.00 -12.92
C ALA A 391 -17.07 46.18 -14.19
N ARG A 392 -16.14 46.13 -15.15
CA ARG A 392 -16.31 45.31 -16.36
C ARG A 392 -16.25 43.80 -16.01
N HIS A 393 -15.33 43.37 -15.15
CA HIS A 393 -15.28 41.98 -14.70
C HIS A 393 -16.54 41.59 -13.95
N VAL A 394 -17.06 42.42 -13.04
CA VAL A 394 -18.29 42.18 -12.31
C VAL A 394 -19.47 42.04 -13.25
N ALA A 395 -19.60 42.91 -14.26
CA ALA A 395 -20.64 42.83 -15.26
C ALA A 395 -20.57 41.52 -16.07
N ASN A 396 -19.38 41.15 -16.52
CA ASN A 396 -19.16 39.88 -17.22
C ASN A 396 -19.48 38.65 -16.34
N ILE A 397 -19.09 38.67 -15.07
CA ILE A 397 -19.40 37.62 -14.09
C ILE A 397 -20.91 37.46 -13.99
N PHE A 398 -21.65 38.58 -13.80
CA PHE A 398 -23.12 38.57 -13.66
C PHE A 398 -23.80 37.92 -14.87
N VAL A 399 -23.34 38.26 -16.07
CA VAL A 399 -23.86 37.65 -17.31
C VAL A 399 -23.56 36.15 -17.35
N LYS A 400 -22.36 35.73 -17.00
CA LYS A 400 -21.96 34.34 -17.07
C LYS A 400 -22.70 33.46 -16.07
N ILE A 401 -22.87 33.94 -14.83
CA ILE A 401 -23.56 33.17 -13.77
C ILE A 401 -25.06 33.43 -13.71
N GLY A 402 -25.61 34.20 -14.66
CA GLY A 402 -27.04 34.42 -14.79
C GLY A 402 -27.67 35.22 -13.65
N VAL A 403 -26.93 36.14 -12.99
CA VAL A 403 -27.46 36.98 -11.91
C VAL A 403 -27.48 38.45 -12.28
N SER A 404 -28.36 39.21 -11.61
CA SER A 404 -28.49 40.65 -11.83
C SER A 404 -28.10 41.52 -10.64
N ALA A 405 -27.75 40.88 -9.48
CA ALA A 405 -27.49 41.59 -8.26
C ALA A 405 -26.18 41.07 -7.58
N ARG A 406 -25.47 41.98 -6.92
CA ARG A 406 -24.22 41.65 -6.20
C ARG A 406 -24.46 40.64 -5.09
N ALA A 407 -25.58 40.73 -4.36
CA ALA A 407 -25.94 39.76 -3.34
C ALA A 407 -26.18 38.36 -3.91
N ALA A 408 -26.77 38.24 -5.11
CA ALA A 408 -26.93 36.96 -5.79
C ALA A 408 -25.58 36.37 -6.26
N ALA A 409 -24.64 37.21 -6.69
CA ALA A 409 -23.31 36.78 -7.02
C ALA A 409 -22.51 36.31 -5.77
N THR A 410 -22.74 36.94 -4.62
CA THR A 410 -22.21 36.49 -3.33
C THR A 410 -22.76 35.11 -2.95
N ALA A 411 -24.09 34.92 -3.02
CA ALA A 411 -24.71 33.62 -2.75
C ALA A 411 -24.18 32.54 -3.70
N TYR A 412 -24.08 32.84 -4.99
CA TYR A 412 -23.47 31.94 -5.98
C TYR A 412 -22.05 31.51 -5.60
N ALA A 413 -21.20 32.45 -5.13
CA ALA A 413 -19.83 32.15 -4.76
C ALA A 413 -19.76 31.19 -3.56
N TYR A 414 -20.65 31.30 -2.57
CA TYR A 414 -20.76 30.38 -1.44
C TYR A 414 -21.32 29.01 -1.87
N ASP A 415 -22.38 28.97 -2.68
CA ASP A 415 -23.00 27.73 -3.16
C ASP A 415 -22.02 26.85 -3.98
N HIS A 416 -21.11 27.52 -4.71
CA HIS A 416 -20.09 26.86 -5.53
C HIS A 416 -18.72 26.73 -4.84
N GLN A 417 -18.66 27.01 -3.52
CA GLN A 417 -17.44 26.89 -2.71
C GLN A 417 -16.24 27.68 -3.28
N LEU A 418 -16.50 28.83 -3.87
CA LEU A 418 -15.49 29.73 -4.41
C LEU A 418 -14.86 30.66 -3.36
N VAL A 419 -15.44 30.70 -2.16
CA VAL A 419 -14.99 31.52 -1.00
C VAL A 419 -14.69 30.62 0.16
#